data_43329ee9b18279c0dd84fa5b496368a8
#
_entry.id   43329ee9b18279c0dd84fa5b496368a8
#
_cell.length_a   1.000
_cell.length_b   1.000
_cell.length_c   1.000
_cell.angle_alpha   90.00
_cell.angle_beta   90.00
_cell.angle_gamma   90.00
#
_symmetry.space_group_name_H-M   'P 1'
#
loop_
_entity.id
_entity.type
_entity.pdbx_description
1 polymer ?
#
loop_
_entity_poly.entity_id
_entity_poly.type
_entity_poly.pdbx_seq_one_letter_code
_entity_poly.pdbx_strand_id
1 'polypeptide(L)'
;MEVVEPNLEDDQVFVKTLLDFAKRYEGSGKKLLLVSVLKGSVVFMADLMRAVSIPCNIDFMVVSSYGGSNTTTSGLVKIIKDLDGDLSGKDVLIVEDILDTGVTLSNLVPMLKMRNPNSVKICTILDKPSRRKADIQPDYEGFQVPDEFVVGYGLDYDEKYRNLPFV
;
A
#
# COMPACT_ATOMS: atom_id res chain seq x y z
N MET A 1 24.48 10.61 1.03
CA MET A 1 23.41 9.63 0.81
C MET A 1 24.07 8.27 0.99
N GLU A 2 23.80 7.64 2.09
CA GLU A 2 24.32 6.31 2.38
C GLU A 2 23.43 5.32 1.60
N VAL A 3 24.03 4.59 0.68
CA VAL A 3 23.33 3.54 -0.07
C VAL A 3 23.43 2.30 0.81
N VAL A 4 22.32 1.90 1.42
CA VAL A 4 22.23 0.59 2.06
C VAL A 4 22.11 -0.42 0.93
N GLU A 5 23.13 -1.24 0.72
CA GLU A 5 23.04 -2.35 -0.24
C GLU A 5 21.96 -3.33 0.23
N PRO A 6 21.09 -3.79 -0.67
CA PRO A 6 20.06 -4.75 -0.31
C PRO A 6 20.73 -6.02 0.25
N ASN A 7 20.33 -6.39 1.45
CA ASN A 7 20.76 -7.64 2.05
C ASN A 7 19.96 -8.78 1.40
N LEU A 8 20.62 -9.77 0.84
CA LEU A 8 19.98 -10.94 0.21
C LEU A 8 19.02 -11.69 1.17
N GLU A 9 19.24 -11.59 2.47
CA GLU A 9 18.32 -12.12 3.48
C GLU A 9 16.99 -11.34 3.50
N ASP A 10 17.04 -10.03 3.32
CA ASP A 10 15.85 -9.17 3.28
C ASP A 10 15.03 -9.43 2.02
N ASP A 11 15.67 -9.66 0.87
CA ASP A 11 14.99 -10.07 -0.36
C ASP A 11 14.24 -11.40 -0.20
N GLN A 12 14.80 -12.35 0.54
CA GLN A 12 14.13 -13.62 0.83
C GLN A 12 12.93 -13.45 1.76
N VAL A 13 13.02 -12.57 2.75
CA VAL A 13 11.90 -12.23 3.64
C VAL A 13 10.78 -11.56 2.86
N PHE A 14 11.11 -10.63 1.98
CA PHE A 14 10.14 -9.96 1.12
C PHE A 14 9.39 -10.94 0.20
N VAL A 15 10.12 -11.78 -0.54
CA VAL A 15 9.53 -12.82 -1.41
C VAL A 15 8.65 -13.77 -0.60
N LYS A 16 9.10 -14.19 0.58
CA LYS A 16 8.32 -15.04 1.47
C LYS A 16 7.02 -14.37 1.91
N THR A 17 7.06 -13.09 2.30
CA THR A 17 5.86 -12.32 2.69
C THR A 17 4.85 -12.27 1.56
N LEU A 18 5.30 -12.01 0.31
CA LEU A 18 4.44 -12.02 -0.87
C LEU A 18 3.82 -13.40 -1.13
N LEU A 19 4.61 -14.46 -1.04
CA LEU A 19 4.14 -15.84 -1.26
C LEU A 19 3.16 -16.27 -0.16
N ASP A 20 3.43 -15.95 1.10
CA ASP A 20 2.56 -16.28 2.21
C ASP A 20 1.23 -15.53 2.13
N PHE A 21 1.25 -14.30 1.64
CA PHE A 21 0.03 -13.57 1.31
C PHE A 21 -0.76 -14.28 0.20
N ALA A 22 -0.11 -14.59 -0.93
CA ALA A 22 -0.75 -15.22 -2.08
C ALA A 22 -1.42 -16.56 -1.69
N LYS A 23 -0.75 -17.39 -0.92
CA LYS A 23 -1.26 -18.69 -0.44
C LYS A 23 -2.58 -18.60 0.35
N ARG A 24 -2.82 -17.48 1.05
CA ARG A 24 -4.07 -17.30 1.84
C ARG A 24 -5.32 -17.21 0.99
N TYR A 25 -5.15 -16.88 -0.29
CA TYR A 25 -6.24 -16.78 -1.24
C TYR A 25 -6.37 -18.00 -2.16
N GLU A 26 -5.36 -18.89 -2.20
CA GLU A 26 -5.42 -20.13 -2.97
C GLU A 26 -6.61 -21.01 -2.54
N GLY A 27 -7.39 -21.46 -3.52
CA GLY A 27 -8.54 -22.35 -3.27
C GLY A 27 -9.70 -21.71 -2.49
N SER A 28 -9.62 -20.42 -2.14
CA SER A 28 -10.63 -19.75 -1.31
C SER A 28 -11.94 -19.44 -2.05
N GLY A 29 -11.94 -19.46 -3.40
CA GLY A 29 -13.06 -19.00 -4.23
C GLY A 29 -13.36 -17.51 -4.14
N LYS A 30 -12.51 -16.73 -3.46
CA LYS A 30 -12.71 -15.30 -3.22
C LYS A 30 -12.39 -14.49 -4.47
N LYS A 31 -13.13 -13.40 -4.65
CA LYS A 31 -12.88 -12.40 -5.70
C LYS A 31 -11.92 -11.34 -5.17
N LEU A 32 -10.64 -11.56 -5.33
CA LEU A 32 -9.59 -10.63 -4.86
C LEU A 32 -9.49 -9.42 -5.79
N LEU A 33 -9.54 -8.22 -5.22
CA LEU A 33 -9.24 -6.96 -5.87
C LEU A 33 -8.05 -6.30 -5.17
N LEU A 34 -6.96 -6.14 -5.90
CA LEU A 34 -5.80 -5.36 -5.46
C LEU A 34 -6.03 -3.90 -5.84
N VAL A 35 -5.92 -3.00 -4.88
CA VAL A 35 -6.10 -1.56 -5.08
C VAL A 35 -4.81 -0.84 -4.70
N SER A 36 -4.10 -0.31 -5.69
CA SER A 36 -2.89 0.48 -5.47
C SER A 36 -3.22 1.96 -5.32
N VAL A 37 -2.70 2.60 -4.30
CA VAL A 37 -2.79 4.06 -4.12
C VAL A 37 -1.57 4.72 -4.75
N LEU A 38 -1.77 5.32 -5.92
CA LEU A 38 -0.70 5.89 -6.74
C LEU A 38 -0.14 7.19 -6.13
N LYS A 39 1.16 7.48 -6.38
CA LYS A 39 2.07 6.84 -7.36
C LYS A 39 3.04 5.84 -6.71
N GLY A 40 3.38 6.00 -5.44
CA GLY A 40 4.48 5.29 -4.77
C GLY A 40 4.35 3.77 -4.84
N SER A 41 3.15 3.24 -4.65
CA SER A 41 2.89 1.81 -4.57
C SER A 41 2.92 1.06 -5.93
N VAL A 42 3.16 1.75 -7.06
CA VAL A 42 3.08 1.15 -8.40
C VAL A 42 4.04 -0.03 -8.61
N VAL A 43 5.27 0.08 -8.10
CA VAL A 43 6.30 -0.96 -8.24
C VAL A 43 5.91 -2.17 -7.38
N PHE A 44 5.58 -1.93 -6.12
CA PHE A 44 5.11 -2.98 -5.21
C PHE A 44 3.87 -3.70 -5.75
N MET A 45 2.90 -2.96 -6.29
CA MET A 45 1.71 -3.53 -6.93
C MET A 45 2.07 -4.47 -8.07
N ALA A 46 3.02 -4.08 -8.92
CA ALA A 46 3.45 -4.89 -10.06
C ALA A 46 4.11 -6.21 -9.61
N ASP A 47 4.89 -6.18 -8.56
CA ASP A 47 5.53 -7.38 -8.02
C ASP A 47 4.54 -8.25 -7.26
N LEU A 48 3.67 -7.65 -6.43
CA LEU A 48 2.64 -8.38 -5.69
C LEU A 48 1.67 -9.13 -6.62
N MET A 49 1.14 -8.45 -7.67
CA MET A 49 0.19 -9.09 -8.57
C MET A 49 0.79 -10.27 -9.35
N ARG A 50 2.09 -10.25 -9.60
CA ARG A 50 2.81 -11.37 -10.25
C ARG A 50 3.08 -12.53 -9.29
N ALA A 51 3.18 -12.25 -7.99
CA ALA A 51 3.36 -13.26 -6.95
C ALA A 51 2.05 -13.95 -6.54
N VAL A 52 0.90 -13.30 -6.78
CA VAL A 52 -0.42 -13.88 -6.48
C VAL A 52 -0.72 -15.00 -7.48
N SER A 53 -0.93 -16.23 -6.97
CA SER A 53 -1.12 -17.45 -7.76
C SER A 53 -2.56 -17.67 -8.25
N ILE A 54 -3.51 -16.86 -7.80
CA ILE A 54 -4.92 -16.92 -8.21
C ILE A 54 -5.28 -15.76 -9.14
N PRO A 55 -6.29 -15.91 -10.00
CA PRO A 55 -6.82 -14.78 -10.75
C PRO A 55 -7.27 -13.66 -9.81
N CYS A 56 -6.77 -12.46 -10.01
CA CYS A 56 -7.14 -11.27 -9.25
C CYS A 56 -7.45 -10.09 -10.19
N ASN A 57 -8.30 -9.21 -9.74
CA ASN A 57 -8.52 -7.93 -10.39
C ASN A 57 -7.55 -6.91 -9.80
N ILE A 58 -7.18 -5.91 -10.61
CA ILE A 58 -6.39 -4.78 -10.15
C ILE A 58 -7.13 -3.48 -10.45
N ASP A 59 -6.96 -2.47 -9.59
CA ASP A 59 -7.43 -1.12 -9.82
C ASP A 59 -6.50 -0.11 -9.12
N PHE A 60 -6.64 1.16 -9.49
CA PHE A 60 -5.78 2.23 -9.00
C PHE A 60 -6.61 3.38 -8.48
N MET A 61 -6.17 3.94 -7.35
CA MET A 61 -6.71 5.18 -6.81
C MET A 61 -5.65 6.26 -6.79
N VAL A 62 -6.09 7.51 -6.92
CA VAL A 62 -5.26 8.68 -6.64
C VAL A 62 -5.96 9.50 -5.58
N VAL A 63 -5.29 9.68 -4.46
CA VAL A 63 -5.78 10.49 -3.35
C VAL A 63 -4.80 11.60 -3.03
N SER A 64 -5.30 12.73 -2.57
CA SER A 64 -4.48 13.80 -2.02
C SER A 64 -4.97 14.15 -0.61
N SER A 65 -4.04 14.43 0.29
CA SER A 65 -4.35 15.00 1.58
C SER A 65 -4.79 16.46 1.40
N TYR A 66 -5.92 16.83 1.98
CA TYR A 66 -6.37 18.23 2.00
C TYR A 66 -5.59 19.00 3.08
N GLY A 67 -4.75 19.96 2.65
CA GLY A 67 -4.00 20.83 3.55
C GLY A 67 -2.63 21.17 2.96
N GLY A 68 -2.55 22.25 2.20
CA GLY A 68 -1.28 22.91 1.91
C GLY A 68 -0.68 23.49 3.19
N SER A 69 0.58 23.85 3.14
CA SER A 69 1.53 24.18 4.22
C SER A 69 1.09 25.19 5.32
N ASN A 70 -0.17 25.62 5.40
CA ASN A 70 -0.61 26.68 6.33
C ASN A 70 -1.99 26.47 6.98
N THR A 71 -2.62 25.30 6.89
CA THR A 71 -3.90 25.08 7.61
C THR A 71 -3.83 23.76 8.36
N THR A 72 -4.36 23.76 9.58
CA THR A 72 -4.59 22.55 10.39
C THR A 72 -5.17 21.46 9.50
N THR A 73 -4.42 20.37 9.36
CA THR A 73 -4.80 19.22 8.55
C THR A 73 -6.12 18.68 9.06
N SER A 74 -7.21 18.96 8.36
CA SER A 74 -8.55 18.43 8.69
C SER A 74 -8.66 16.91 8.54
N GLY A 75 -7.57 16.25 8.15
CA GLY A 75 -7.54 14.81 7.90
C GLY A 75 -8.34 14.37 6.66
N LEU A 76 -9.01 15.28 5.99
CA LEU A 76 -9.84 14.96 4.83
C LEU A 76 -8.98 14.54 3.64
N VAL A 77 -9.33 13.40 3.06
CA VAL A 77 -8.72 12.87 1.84
C VAL A 77 -9.63 13.21 0.65
N LYS A 78 -9.04 13.85 -0.36
CA LYS A 78 -9.70 14.10 -1.64
C LYS A 78 -9.35 12.96 -2.61
N ILE A 79 -10.36 12.27 -3.13
CA ILE A 79 -10.19 11.31 -4.21
C ILE A 79 -10.09 12.08 -5.53
N ILE A 80 -8.96 11.92 -6.24
CA ILE A 80 -8.70 12.52 -7.56
C ILE A 80 -9.10 11.51 -8.64
N LYS A 81 -8.69 10.24 -8.51
CA LYS A 81 -9.17 9.12 -9.32
C LYS A 81 -9.76 8.08 -8.37
N ASP A 82 -11.00 7.72 -8.64
CA ASP A 82 -11.71 6.66 -7.92
C ASP A 82 -11.56 5.31 -8.63
N LEU A 83 -12.00 4.25 -7.96
CA LEU A 83 -12.09 2.91 -8.52
C LEU A 83 -13.12 2.86 -9.66
N ASP A 84 -12.80 2.06 -10.67
CA ASP A 84 -13.64 1.96 -11.88
C ASP A 84 -14.87 1.06 -11.67
N GLY A 85 -14.84 0.17 -10.66
CA GLY A 85 -15.86 -0.85 -10.48
C GLY A 85 -16.47 -0.93 -9.09
N ASP A 86 -17.60 -1.66 -9.01
CA ASP A 86 -18.27 -1.99 -7.76
C ASP A 86 -17.41 -2.90 -6.87
N LEU A 87 -17.47 -2.72 -5.56
CA LEU A 87 -16.74 -3.50 -4.56
C LEU A 87 -17.56 -4.65 -3.96
N SER A 88 -18.86 -4.70 -4.22
CA SER A 88 -19.77 -5.69 -3.63
C SER A 88 -19.29 -7.11 -3.89
N GLY A 89 -19.16 -7.89 -2.82
CA GLY A 89 -18.73 -9.29 -2.88
C GLY A 89 -17.26 -9.51 -3.22
N LYS A 90 -16.43 -8.47 -3.19
CA LYS A 90 -14.97 -8.56 -3.38
C LYS A 90 -14.23 -8.47 -2.06
N ASP A 91 -13.12 -9.17 -1.96
CA ASP A 91 -12.11 -8.95 -0.93
C ASP A 91 -11.11 -7.92 -1.48
N VAL A 92 -11.11 -6.73 -0.88
CA VAL A 92 -10.26 -5.61 -1.29
C VAL A 92 -8.97 -5.65 -0.50
N LEU A 93 -7.84 -5.60 -1.19
CA LEU A 93 -6.52 -5.40 -0.59
C LEU A 93 -5.97 -4.07 -1.08
N ILE A 94 -5.83 -3.12 -0.18
CA ILE A 94 -5.12 -1.87 -0.43
C ILE A 94 -3.63 -2.18 -0.43
N VAL A 95 -2.95 -1.78 -1.50
CA VAL A 95 -1.50 -1.97 -1.71
C VAL A 95 -0.83 -0.60 -1.61
N GLU A 96 0.02 -0.45 -0.61
CA GLU A 96 0.75 0.77 -0.29
C GLU A 96 2.26 0.54 -0.29
N ASP A 97 3.01 1.56 -0.69
CA ASP A 97 4.46 1.59 -0.58
C ASP A 97 4.90 1.73 0.88
N ILE A 98 4.34 2.70 1.59
CA ILE A 98 4.69 2.98 2.98
C ILE A 98 3.48 3.37 3.82
N LEU A 99 3.34 2.75 4.97
CA LEU A 99 2.41 3.19 6.00
C LEU A 99 3.16 4.06 7.02
N ASP A 100 3.14 5.37 6.79
CA ASP A 100 3.78 6.38 7.64
C ASP A 100 2.81 6.84 8.76
N THR A 101 2.23 8.02 8.68
CA THR A 101 1.33 8.57 9.71
C THR A 101 -0.01 7.83 9.80
N GLY A 102 -0.41 7.12 8.77
CA GLY A 102 -1.68 6.40 8.67
C GLY A 102 -2.89 7.28 8.39
N VAL A 103 -2.73 8.61 8.33
CA VAL A 103 -3.86 9.56 8.17
C VAL A 103 -4.62 9.32 6.86
N THR A 104 -3.92 9.09 5.77
CA THR A 104 -4.56 8.81 4.47
C THR A 104 -5.43 7.56 4.53
N LEU A 105 -4.86 6.45 4.99
CA LEU A 105 -5.55 5.16 5.02
C LEU A 105 -6.66 5.11 6.07
N SER A 106 -6.51 5.81 7.22
CA SER A 106 -7.57 5.88 8.22
C SER A 106 -8.86 6.56 7.71
N ASN A 107 -8.75 7.41 6.69
CA ASN A 107 -9.89 8.00 6.00
C ASN A 107 -10.35 7.14 4.80
N LEU A 108 -9.43 6.57 4.04
CA LEU A 108 -9.74 5.81 2.85
C LEU A 108 -10.44 4.49 3.16
N VAL A 109 -9.98 3.75 4.17
CA VAL A 109 -10.55 2.44 4.54
C VAL A 109 -12.04 2.50 4.88
N PRO A 110 -12.53 3.43 5.72
CA PRO A 110 -13.97 3.57 5.97
C PRO A 110 -14.78 3.87 4.69
N MET A 111 -14.25 4.73 3.80
CA MET A 111 -14.90 5.06 2.53
C MET A 111 -15.05 3.84 1.62
N LEU A 112 -14.05 2.97 1.56
CA LEU A 112 -14.13 1.73 0.79
C LEU A 112 -15.09 0.73 1.46
N LYS A 113 -15.08 0.63 2.79
CA LYS A 113 -16.00 -0.25 3.54
C LYS A 113 -17.47 0.10 3.32
N MET A 114 -17.81 1.39 3.14
CA MET A 114 -19.18 1.83 2.83
C MET A 114 -19.70 1.35 1.46
N ARG A 115 -18.81 0.83 0.58
CA ARG A 115 -19.17 0.28 -0.74
C ARG A 115 -19.48 -1.23 -0.70
N ASN A 116 -19.72 -1.79 0.49
CA ASN A 116 -20.13 -3.17 0.73
C ASN A 116 -19.17 -4.25 0.18
N PRO A 117 -17.84 -4.12 0.29
CA PRO A 117 -16.93 -5.23 0.01
C PRO A 117 -17.11 -6.34 1.07
N ASN A 118 -16.66 -7.57 0.76
CA ASN A 118 -16.58 -8.64 1.76
C ASN A 118 -15.56 -8.29 2.86
N SER A 119 -14.43 -7.74 2.45
CA SER A 119 -13.39 -7.26 3.37
C SER A 119 -12.59 -6.12 2.75
N VAL A 120 -11.97 -5.29 3.61
CA VAL A 120 -10.94 -4.32 3.21
C VAL A 120 -9.75 -4.57 4.12
N LYS A 121 -8.60 -4.86 3.53
CA LYS A 121 -7.33 -5.12 4.20
C LYS A 121 -6.24 -4.23 3.62
N ILE A 122 -5.16 -4.04 4.38
CA ILE A 122 -4.01 -3.22 4.02
C ILE A 122 -2.78 -4.11 3.92
N CYS A 123 -2.07 -4.00 2.79
CA CYS A 123 -0.75 -4.55 2.59
C CYS A 123 0.22 -3.41 2.29
N THR A 124 1.26 -3.28 3.08
CA THR A 124 2.31 -2.30 2.86
C THR A 124 3.67 -2.98 2.78
N ILE A 125 4.55 -2.47 1.91
CA ILE A 125 5.92 -2.99 1.89
C ILE A 125 6.74 -2.42 3.04
N LEU A 126 6.56 -1.12 3.35
CA LEU A 126 7.24 -0.47 4.46
C LEU A 126 6.25 0.00 5.52
N ASP A 127 6.58 -0.21 6.79
CA ASP A 127 5.84 0.33 7.92
C ASP A 127 6.73 1.19 8.81
N LYS A 128 6.22 2.38 9.21
CA LYS A 128 6.86 3.30 10.16
C LYS A 128 6.01 3.47 11.42
N PRO A 129 6.01 2.51 12.34
CA PRO A 129 5.15 2.59 13.53
C PRO A 129 5.40 3.82 14.40
N SER A 130 6.66 4.30 14.45
CA SER A 130 7.07 5.47 15.25
C SER A 130 6.43 6.79 14.79
N ARG A 131 5.99 6.86 13.52
CA ARG A 131 5.33 8.04 12.95
C ARG A 131 3.80 7.99 12.99
N ARG A 132 3.24 6.91 13.46
CA ARG A 132 1.79 6.68 13.45
C ARG A 132 1.05 7.77 14.23
N LYS A 133 0.09 8.43 13.57
CA LYS A 133 -0.81 9.45 14.14
C LYS A 133 -2.27 9.01 14.19
N ALA A 134 -2.64 8.08 13.32
CA ALA A 134 -3.98 7.51 13.26
C ALA A 134 -3.97 6.07 13.82
N ASP A 135 -5.08 5.67 14.43
CA ASP A 135 -5.26 4.28 14.91
C ASP A 135 -5.54 3.34 13.73
N ILE A 136 -4.48 2.99 13.02
CA ILE A 136 -4.52 2.08 11.88
C ILE A 136 -3.23 1.26 11.84
N GLN A 137 -3.38 -0.03 11.53
CA GLN A 137 -2.28 -0.97 11.38
C GLN A 137 -2.43 -1.70 10.05
N PRO A 138 -1.32 -2.13 9.41
CA PRO A 138 -1.39 -2.98 8.25
C PRO A 138 -1.86 -4.38 8.66
N ASP A 139 -2.64 -5.04 7.79
CA ASP A 139 -2.95 -6.49 7.92
C ASP A 139 -1.75 -7.34 7.47
N TYR A 140 -0.96 -6.80 6.56
CA TYR A 140 0.25 -7.43 6.02
C TYR A 140 1.33 -6.36 5.86
N GLU A 141 2.48 -6.61 6.46
CA GLU A 141 3.65 -5.73 6.36
C GLU A 141 4.87 -6.48 5.82
N GLY A 142 5.69 -5.81 5.01
CA GLY A 142 6.98 -6.31 4.57
C GLY A 142 8.05 -6.04 5.62
N PHE A 143 8.44 -4.79 5.76
CA PHE A 143 9.54 -4.38 6.63
C PHE A 143 9.14 -3.20 7.51
N GLN A 144 9.54 -3.25 8.78
CA GLN A 144 9.52 -2.08 9.64
C GLN A 144 10.80 -1.26 9.42
N VAL A 145 10.63 0.03 9.22
CA VAL A 145 11.74 0.95 8.96
C VAL A 145 11.78 2.07 10.01
N PRO A 146 12.98 2.58 10.35
CA PRO A 146 13.12 3.69 11.28
C PRO A 146 12.53 4.99 10.70
N ASP A 147 12.52 6.06 11.52
CA ASP A 147 12.07 7.39 11.08
C ASP A 147 13.15 8.09 10.22
N GLU A 148 13.49 7.46 9.10
CA GLU A 148 14.41 7.99 8.11
C GLU A 148 13.67 8.28 6.81
N PHE A 149 14.19 9.23 6.03
CA PHE A 149 13.62 9.52 4.72
C PHE A 149 14.10 8.47 3.72
N VAL A 150 13.16 7.82 3.05
CA VAL A 150 13.42 6.71 2.13
C VAL A 150 12.96 7.07 0.71
N VAL A 151 13.68 6.58 -0.29
CA VAL A 151 13.39 6.74 -1.73
C VAL A 151 13.70 5.45 -2.47
N GLY A 152 13.15 5.31 -3.65
CA GLY A 152 13.32 4.12 -4.50
C GLY A 152 12.15 3.16 -4.40
N TYR A 153 12.12 2.16 -5.23
CA TYR A 153 11.05 1.16 -5.32
C TYR A 153 9.63 1.76 -5.39
N GLY A 154 9.50 2.87 -6.14
CA GLY A 154 8.26 3.64 -6.26
C GLY A 154 8.22 4.92 -5.43
N LEU A 155 8.91 4.96 -4.29
CA LEU A 155 9.02 6.14 -3.43
C LEU A 155 9.89 7.24 -4.07
N ASP A 156 9.56 8.50 -3.79
CA ASP A 156 10.23 9.62 -4.43
C ASP A 156 10.79 10.67 -3.48
N TYR A 157 11.66 11.48 -4.06
CA TYR A 157 12.01 12.81 -3.59
C TYR A 157 11.88 13.78 -4.77
N ASP A 158 10.96 14.72 -4.68
CA ASP A 158 10.69 15.73 -5.72
C ASP A 158 10.45 15.08 -7.11
N GLU A 159 9.56 14.06 -7.15
CA GLU A 159 9.19 13.25 -8.32
C GLU A 159 10.35 12.45 -8.94
N LYS A 160 11.50 12.34 -8.27
CA LYS A 160 12.69 11.60 -8.72
C LYS A 160 12.91 10.34 -7.89
N TYR A 161 13.75 9.44 -8.38
CA TYR A 161 14.21 8.22 -7.72
C TYR A 161 13.23 7.06 -7.64
N ARG A 162 11.96 7.20 -8.08
CA ARG A 162 10.99 6.10 -8.08
C ARG A 162 11.44 4.85 -8.85
N ASN A 163 12.35 5.04 -9.82
CA ASN A 163 12.87 4.00 -10.69
C ASN A 163 14.03 3.19 -10.10
N LEU A 164 14.52 3.53 -8.91
CA LEU A 164 15.54 2.71 -8.25
C LEU A 164 14.95 1.34 -7.89
N PRO A 165 15.68 0.24 -8.12
CA PRO A 165 15.17 -1.11 -7.84
C PRO A 165 15.21 -1.50 -6.36
N PHE A 166 15.70 -0.63 -5.50
CA PHE A 166 15.85 -0.78 -4.05
C PHE A 166 15.30 0.46 -3.33
N VAL A 167 15.16 0.37 -2.03
CA VAL A 167 14.84 1.49 -1.12
C VAL A 167 16.12 1.96 -0.45
#